data_bc063cede527a644c1d3e8eb7c0334d8
#
_entry.id   bc063cede527a644c1d3e8eb7c0334d8
#
_cell.length_a   1.000
_cell.length_b   1.000
_cell.length_c   1.000
_cell.angle_alpha   90.00
_cell.angle_beta   90.00
_cell.angle_gamma   90.00
#
_symmetry.space_group_name_H-M   'P 1'
#
loop_
_entity.id
_entity.type
_entity.pdbx_description
1 polymer ?
#
loop_
_entity_poly.entity_id
_entity_poly.type
_entity_poly.pdbx_seq_one_letter_code
_entity_poly.pdbx_strand_id
1 'polypeptide(L)'
;MNRWRPAVAALALVLVPIALSGQGTAQAPPQAGAAQVSGTRLVLLRSISGTGVVEQGSQQSLQDTRTAFYIPDDKQLSVYFEWEGRPGPHHFEGLWKDPNGKVVVVSSFDYEAKQKRFGAYWQLNLTGQMQTGWWALEARVDGEVAGSHSFEIIAKERPPLAARPLLDINDLYQRALSASVFIEKLDAGSQRLGVGSGFRLAPEGLVVTAFHLIDGATTLRVSAGGRQFTVESILAWDRRRDFAVFAIPELGPAGSLPPAPPDSWKIGDRIFALDVPAEGNRVIVDANIIGRHTFPEIGERLNLSTSVHPTASGGPVMNEHGEALGVVQAQGRLLPGSWSLRNNYSFAPLFGSSFQTQTLALPLSMVPNPLPAPPTSLLELARRGLFVAPLVGHEDVMGGGLAREIRKEHGFQQPVDERSEFRRAEDYCYLYLHWRPRRKGKYLAGLRFFDLDNRAVGSTKPVKLSLAPDQLKSSSWKINFGQMPPGLYRVDVMLNDTPVWRTFFRVVE
;
A
#
# COMPACT_ATOMS: atom_id res chain seq x y z
N MET A 1 11.77 -18.65 -48.22
CA MET A 1 11.37 -19.03 -46.85
C MET A 1 12.39 -18.40 -45.88
N ASN A 2 12.23 -17.13 -45.56
CA ASN A 2 13.09 -16.43 -44.61
C ASN A 2 12.30 -16.27 -43.32
N ARG A 3 12.71 -16.98 -42.27
CA ARG A 3 12.20 -16.83 -40.91
C ARG A 3 12.90 -15.61 -40.31
N TRP A 4 12.19 -14.48 -40.25
CA TRP A 4 12.59 -13.36 -39.44
C TRP A 4 12.21 -13.66 -37.98
N ARG A 5 13.23 -13.77 -37.13
CA ARG A 5 13.04 -13.73 -35.66
C ARG A 5 13.12 -12.25 -35.23
N PRO A 6 12.15 -11.68 -34.55
CA PRO A 6 12.31 -10.34 -33.98
C PRO A 6 13.36 -10.40 -32.88
N ALA A 7 14.38 -9.58 -32.99
CA ALA A 7 15.36 -9.39 -31.94
C ALA A 7 14.73 -8.50 -30.85
N VAL A 8 14.23 -9.13 -29.81
CA VAL A 8 13.87 -8.46 -28.57
C VAL A 8 15.12 -8.43 -27.72
N ALA A 9 15.80 -7.29 -27.66
CA ALA A 9 16.96 -7.13 -26.78
C ALA A 9 16.46 -6.80 -25.37
N ALA A 10 16.59 -7.73 -24.45
CA ALA A 10 16.47 -7.46 -23.02
C ALA A 10 17.87 -7.15 -22.49
N LEU A 11 18.01 -5.98 -21.89
CA LEU A 11 19.23 -5.60 -21.18
C LEU A 11 18.96 -5.75 -19.69
N ALA A 12 19.64 -6.68 -19.05
CA ALA A 12 19.68 -6.73 -17.58
C ALA A 12 20.69 -5.68 -17.12
N LEU A 13 20.23 -4.66 -16.39
CA LEU A 13 21.12 -3.61 -15.93
C LEU A 13 21.05 -3.39 -14.42
N VAL A 14 22.21 -3.53 -13.85
CA VAL A 14 22.83 -2.83 -12.71
C VAL A 14 22.04 -2.70 -11.43
N LEU A 15 22.60 -3.33 -10.51
CA LEU A 15 22.41 -3.37 -9.07
C LEU A 15 22.96 -2.12 -8.41
N VAL A 16 22.16 -1.48 -7.58
CA VAL A 16 22.66 -0.47 -6.66
C VAL A 16 22.33 -0.87 -5.22
N PRO A 17 23.36 -1.06 -4.40
CA PRO A 17 23.14 -1.22 -2.96
C PRO A 17 22.72 0.12 -2.36
N ILE A 18 21.70 0.12 -1.54
CA ILE A 18 21.42 1.23 -0.63
C ILE A 18 22.54 1.20 0.41
N ALA A 19 23.58 2.00 0.16
CA ALA A 19 24.72 2.10 1.06
C ALA A 19 24.38 3.02 2.23
N LEU A 20 24.30 2.43 3.43
CA LEU A 20 24.60 3.12 4.66
C LEU A 20 26.06 2.82 4.98
N SER A 21 26.90 3.84 4.95
CA SER A 21 28.33 3.78 5.20
C SER A 21 28.67 3.26 6.59
N GLY A 22 29.38 2.14 6.64
CA GLY A 22 30.07 1.63 7.81
C GLY A 22 31.35 0.93 7.37
N GLN A 23 32.51 1.52 7.68
CA GLN A 23 33.83 0.95 7.38
C GLN A 23 34.12 -0.29 8.23
N GLY A 24 34.59 -1.36 7.63
CA GLY A 24 35.09 -2.56 8.29
C GLY A 24 35.90 -3.42 7.34
N THR A 25 37.15 -3.63 7.71
CA THR A 25 38.28 -4.25 7.02
C THR A 25 38.03 -5.67 6.51
N ALA A 26 38.65 -5.97 5.37
CA ALA A 26 38.64 -7.26 4.69
C ALA A 26 39.51 -8.31 5.37
N GLN A 27 39.03 -9.57 5.39
CA GLN A 27 39.83 -10.76 5.61
C GLN A 27 39.36 -11.91 4.72
N ALA A 28 40.29 -12.63 4.10
CA ALA A 28 40.12 -13.64 3.07
C ALA A 28 39.61 -15.02 3.59
N PRO A 29 39.15 -15.95 2.72
CA PRO A 29 38.22 -17.01 3.04
C PRO A 29 38.85 -18.33 3.47
N PRO A 30 38.12 -19.23 4.14
CA PRO A 30 38.39 -20.66 4.11
C PRO A 30 37.33 -21.47 3.36
N GLN A 31 37.76 -22.61 2.93
CA GLN A 31 37.23 -23.58 1.99
C GLN A 31 35.89 -24.24 2.37
N ALA A 32 35.26 -24.77 1.32
CA ALA A 32 33.99 -25.44 1.27
C ALA A 32 33.78 -26.62 2.25
N GLY A 33 32.64 -26.57 2.91
CA GLY A 33 32.01 -27.72 3.53
C GLY A 33 30.51 -27.67 3.17
N ALA A 34 30.01 -28.78 2.58
CA ALA A 34 28.61 -28.93 2.22
C ALA A 34 27.72 -28.81 3.48
N ALA A 35 26.95 -27.76 3.57
CA ALA A 35 25.98 -27.55 4.63
C ALA A 35 24.57 -27.53 4.05
N GLN A 36 23.71 -28.32 4.68
CA GLN A 36 22.29 -28.48 4.43
C GLN A 36 21.57 -27.12 4.33
N VAL A 37 20.80 -26.97 3.25
CA VAL A 37 19.97 -25.79 2.96
C VAL A 37 18.75 -25.82 3.87
N SER A 38 18.81 -25.11 4.99
CA SER A 38 17.61 -24.64 5.68
C SER A 38 17.28 -23.26 5.07
N GLY A 39 16.41 -23.26 4.08
CA GLY A 39 16.07 -22.05 3.31
C GLY A 39 15.30 -21.04 4.13
N THR A 40 15.93 -19.93 4.44
CA THR A 40 15.19 -18.71 4.83
C THR A 40 14.58 -18.15 3.55
N ARG A 41 13.29 -18.42 3.33
CA ARG A 41 12.52 -18.02 2.14
C ARG A 41 12.57 -16.51 1.96
N LEU A 42 12.93 -16.05 0.75
CA LEU A 42 12.86 -14.65 0.36
C LEU A 42 11.43 -14.13 0.47
N VAL A 43 11.29 -12.93 1.01
CA VAL A 43 10.01 -12.25 1.18
C VAL A 43 9.97 -11.07 0.25
N LEU A 44 9.07 -11.11 -0.74
CA LEU A 44 8.78 -9.96 -1.58
C LEU A 44 8.15 -8.84 -0.73
N LEU A 45 8.76 -7.66 -0.75
CA LEU A 45 8.29 -6.49 -0.04
C LEU A 45 7.45 -5.59 -0.92
N ARG A 46 7.88 -5.39 -2.17
CA ARG A 46 7.14 -4.65 -3.19
C ARG A 46 7.65 -4.94 -4.60
N SER A 47 6.76 -4.67 -5.55
CA SER A 47 7.12 -4.55 -6.96
C SER A 47 6.44 -3.31 -7.55
N ILE A 48 7.15 -2.57 -8.38
CA ILE A 48 6.65 -1.37 -9.05
C ILE A 48 7.22 -1.29 -10.47
N SER A 49 6.49 -0.65 -11.38
CA SER A 49 6.94 -0.40 -12.76
C SER A 49 6.92 1.10 -13.09
N GLY A 50 7.71 1.50 -14.07
CA GLY A 50 7.81 2.88 -14.56
C GLY A 50 8.50 2.93 -15.91
N THR A 51 8.59 4.12 -16.51
CA THR A 51 9.13 4.31 -17.87
C THR A 51 10.64 4.28 -17.96
N GLY A 52 11.34 4.31 -16.84
CA GLY A 52 12.80 4.26 -16.81
C GLY A 52 13.34 4.30 -15.38
N VAL A 53 14.66 4.24 -15.27
CA VAL A 53 15.39 4.38 -14.01
C VAL A 53 16.20 5.67 -14.07
N VAL A 54 16.07 6.52 -13.06
CA VAL A 54 16.84 7.75 -12.90
C VAL A 54 17.83 7.57 -11.77
N GLU A 55 19.08 7.93 -12.01
CA GLU A 55 20.13 7.96 -10.99
C GLU A 55 20.23 9.36 -10.39
N GLN A 56 20.04 9.47 -9.09
CA GLN A 56 20.30 10.70 -8.32
C GLN A 56 21.36 10.38 -7.27
N GLY A 57 22.61 10.71 -7.60
CA GLY A 57 23.75 10.35 -6.75
C GLY A 57 23.94 8.83 -6.70
N SER A 58 23.89 8.24 -5.51
CA SER A 58 23.99 6.79 -5.29
C SER A 58 22.62 6.08 -5.23
N GLN A 59 21.53 6.78 -5.44
CA GLN A 59 20.19 6.22 -5.41
C GLN A 59 19.61 6.12 -6.81
N GLN A 60 19.02 4.96 -7.11
CA GLN A 60 18.22 4.75 -8.31
C GLN A 60 16.74 4.78 -7.94
N SER A 61 15.95 5.49 -8.72
CA SER A 61 14.50 5.55 -8.60
C SER A 61 13.82 5.35 -9.94
N LEU A 62 12.62 4.75 -9.91
CA LEU A 62 11.80 4.65 -11.12
C LEU A 62 11.23 6.01 -11.51
N GLN A 63 11.35 6.32 -12.79
CA GLN A 63 10.69 7.46 -13.41
C GLN A 63 9.26 7.08 -13.80
N ASP A 64 8.31 8.02 -13.62
CA ASP A 64 6.93 7.91 -14.07
C ASP A 64 6.31 6.53 -13.76
N THR A 65 6.14 6.27 -12.46
CA THR A 65 5.66 4.97 -11.97
C THR A 65 4.20 4.74 -12.37
N ARG A 66 3.98 3.69 -13.15
CA ARG A 66 2.66 3.29 -13.68
C ARG A 66 2.66 1.81 -14.07
N THR A 67 1.49 1.27 -14.32
CA THR A 67 1.29 -0.13 -14.76
C THR A 67 0.75 -0.24 -16.19
N ALA A 68 0.45 0.89 -16.85
CA ALA A 68 0.02 0.94 -18.24
C ALA A 68 1.08 1.66 -19.10
N PHE A 69 1.45 1.05 -20.24
CA PHE A 69 2.48 1.54 -21.15
C PHE A 69 1.92 1.59 -22.58
N TYR A 70 2.18 2.68 -23.28
CA TYR A 70 1.59 2.97 -24.58
C TYR A 70 2.61 2.82 -25.69
N ILE A 71 2.40 1.86 -26.60
CA ILE A 71 3.23 1.71 -27.80
C ILE A 71 2.60 2.42 -28.98
N PRO A 72 3.39 3.12 -29.85
CA PRO A 72 4.84 3.16 -29.86
C PRO A 72 5.46 4.31 -29.03
N ASP A 73 4.73 5.03 -28.23
CA ASP A 73 5.23 6.22 -27.51
C ASP A 73 6.24 5.84 -26.43
N ASP A 74 5.88 4.91 -25.57
CA ASP A 74 6.78 4.37 -24.58
C ASP A 74 7.82 3.46 -25.28
N LYS A 75 9.08 3.74 -25.04
CA LYS A 75 10.20 2.98 -25.64
C LYS A 75 10.73 1.91 -24.73
N GLN A 76 10.46 2.05 -23.44
CA GLN A 76 11.03 1.21 -22.41
C GLN A 76 10.11 1.17 -21.19
N LEU A 77 10.08 0.05 -20.50
CA LEU A 77 9.57 -0.05 -19.15
C LEU A 77 10.61 -0.69 -18.24
N SER A 78 10.57 -0.30 -16.99
CA SER A 78 11.43 -0.87 -15.94
C SER A 78 10.54 -1.37 -14.81
N VAL A 79 10.84 -2.56 -14.28
CA VAL A 79 10.18 -3.14 -13.12
C VAL A 79 11.20 -3.29 -12.00
N TYR A 80 10.87 -2.80 -10.84
CA TYR A 80 11.64 -2.94 -9.61
C TYR A 80 10.98 -3.92 -8.68
N PHE A 81 11.76 -4.84 -8.14
CA PHE A 81 11.38 -5.71 -7.03
C PHE A 81 12.26 -5.43 -5.83
N GLU A 82 11.69 -5.54 -4.65
CA GLU A 82 12.41 -5.42 -3.40
C GLU A 82 12.04 -6.58 -2.48
N TRP A 83 13.07 -7.23 -1.93
CA TRP A 83 12.93 -8.37 -1.03
C TRP A 83 13.60 -8.14 0.31
N GLU A 84 13.15 -8.91 1.27
CA GLU A 84 13.87 -9.20 2.50
C GLU A 84 14.29 -10.66 2.52
N GLY A 85 15.58 -10.92 2.76
CA GLY A 85 16.15 -12.24 2.73
C GLY A 85 17.53 -12.31 3.38
N ARG A 86 18.19 -13.44 3.21
CA ARG A 86 19.55 -13.64 3.70
C ARG A 86 20.53 -12.83 2.84
N PRO A 87 21.48 -12.09 3.43
CA PRO A 87 22.61 -11.53 2.68
C PRO A 87 23.48 -12.64 2.12
N GLY A 88 24.10 -12.38 0.96
CA GLY A 88 24.98 -13.30 0.28
C GLY A 88 24.77 -13.31 -1.24
N PRO A 89 25.43 -14.23 -1.95
CA PRO A 89 25.26 -14.36 -3.38
C PRO A 89 23.89 -14.96 -3.71
N HIS A 90 23.24 -14.40 -4.72
CA HIS A 90 21.98 -14.85 -5.28
C HIS A 90 22.02 -14.84 -6.79
N HIS A 91 21.37 -15.81 -7.42
CA HIS A 91 21.12 -15.83 -8.85
C HIS A 91 19.72 -15.34 -9.15
N PHE A 92 19.59 -14.24 -9.90
CA PHE A 92 18.33 -13.63 -10.27
C PHE A 92 17.95 -13.96 -11.70
N GLU A 93 16.70 -14.33 -11.92
CA GLU A 93 16.13 -14.50 -13.25
C GLU A 93 14.83 -13.68 -13.38
N GLY A 94 14.64 -13.05 -14.51
CA GLY A 94 13.42 -12.36 -14.90
C GLY A 94 12.80 -13.01 -16.12
N LEU A 95 11.59 -13.56 -15.97
CA LEU A 95 10.85 -14.21 -17.05
C LEU A 95 9.71 -13.29 -17.48
N TRP A 96 9.85 -12.67 -18.66
CA TRP A 96 8.82 -11.83 -19.24
C TRP A 96 7.79 -12.68 -19.96
N LYS A 97 6.54 -12.59 -19.53
CA LYS A 97 5.41 -13.36 -20.05
C LYS A 97 4.49 -12.45 -20.85
N ASP A 98 4.14 -12.88 -22.04
CA ASP A 98 3.15 -12.22 -22.89
C ASP A 98 1.70 -12.37 -22.33
N PRO A 99 0.68 -11.74 -22.95
CA PRO A 99 -0.70 -11.86 -22.52
C PRO A 99 -1.28 -13.29 -22.54
N ASN A 100 -0.62 -14.21 -23.23
CA ASN A 100 -0.99 -15.64 -23.25
C ASN A 100 -0.24 -16.45 -22.17
N GLY A 101 0.54 -15.78 -21.32
CA GLY A 101 1.35 -16.44 -20.28
C GLY A 101 2.64 -17.10 -20.79
N LYS A 102 2.97 -16.94 -22.09
CA LYS A 102 4.18 -17.51 -22.68
C LYS A 102 5.38 -16.67 -22.34
N VAL A 103 6.46 -17.31 -21.88
CA VAL A 103 7.75 -16.66 -21.66
C VAL A 103 8.35 -16.27 -23.01
N VAL A 104 8.57 -14.98 -23.22
CA VAL A 104 9.12 -14.43 -24.48
C VAL A 104 10.53 -13.89 -24.33
N VAL A 105 10.90 -13.48 -23.12
CA VAL A 105 12.24 -13.02 -22.78
C VAL A 105 12.63 -13.58 -21.42
N VAL A 106 13.89 -14.00 -21.29
CA VAL A 106 14.53 -14.38 -20.03
C VAL A 106 15.79 -13.56 -19.88
N SER A 107 15.99 -12.98 -18.72
CA SER A 107 17.21 -12.28 -18.36
C SER A 107 17.68 -12.77 -17.00
N SER A 108 18.99 -12.97 -16.82
CA SER A 108 19.56 -13.44 -15.57
C SER A 108 20.85 -12.72 -15.23
N PHE A 109 21.14 -12.62 -13.94
CA PHE A 109 22.39 -12.06 -13.43
C PHE A 109 22.65 -12.54 -12.00
N ASP A 110 23.92 -12.52 -11.61
CA ASP A 110 24.33 -12.84 -10.24
C ASP A 110 24.48 -11.56 -9.42
N TYR A 111 24.07 -11.62 -8.16
CA TYR A 111 24.13 -10.50 -7.24
C TYR A 111 24.53 -10.92 -5.84
N GLU A 112 25.37 -10.12 -5.22
CA GLU A 112 25.73 -10.28 -3.82
C GLU A 112 24.96 -9.28 -2.96
N ALA A 113 23.94 -9.77 -2.25
CA ALA A 113 23.17 -8.98 -1.33
C ALA A 113 24.01 -8.64 -0.08
N LYS A 114 24.38 -7.36 0.08
CA LYS A 114 25.17 -6.88 1.22
C LYS A 114 24.33 -6.68 2.49
N GLN A 115 23.01 -6.62 2.35
CA GLN A 115 22.07 -6.34 3.43
C GLN A 115 20.88 -7.31 3.34
N LYS A 116 20.12 -7.44 4.44
CA LYS A 116 18.89 -8.25 4.46
C LYS A 116 17.81 -7.73 3.50
N ARG A 117 17.83 -6.43 3.22
CA ARG A 117 16.91 -5.80 2.26
C ARG A 117 17.68 -5.43 1.01
N PHE A 118 17.23 -5.95 -0.10
CA PHE A 118 17.83 -5.71 -1.41
C PHE A 118 16.78 -5.73 -2.51
N GLY A 119 17.12 -5.16 -3.67
CA GLY A 119 16.20 -5.09 -4.80
C GLY A 119 16.92 -5.18 -6.12
N ALA A 120 16.14 -5.41 -7.17
CA ALA A 120 16.65 -5.51 -8.53
C ALA A 120 15.69 -4.85 -9.52
N TYR A 121 16.25 -4.35 -10.61
CA TYR A 121 15.53 -3.79 -11.74
C TYR A 121 15.65 -4.70 -12.96
N TRP A 122 14.55 -4.86 -13.66
CA TRP A 122 14.53 -5.44 -15.01
C TRP A 122 13.96 -4.42 -15.97
N GLN A 123 14.53 -4.35 -17.16
CA GLN A 123 14.09 -3.46 -18.22
C GLN A 123 13.63 -4.24 -19.44
N LEU A 124 12.55 -3.77 -20.06
CA LEU A 124 12.03 -4.28 -21.32
C LEU A 124 11.91 -3.13 -22.31
N ASN A 125 12.54 -3.28 -23.48
CA ASN A 125 12.35 -2.35 -24.57
C ASN A 125 11.00 -2.61 -25.23
N LEU A 126 10.19 -1.57 -25.36
CA LEU A 126 8.87 -1.63 -25.98
C LEU A 126 8.98 -1.30 -27.47
N THR A 127 8.34 -2.11 -28.29
CA THR A 127 8.26 -1.88 -29.74
C THR A 127 6.81 -1.80 -30.18
N GLY A 128 6.54 -1.07 -31.24
CA GLY A 128 5.18 -0.94 -31.79
C GLY A 128 4.57 -2.25 -32.31
N GLN A 129 5.33 -3.34 -32.33
CA GLN A 129 4.88 -4.67 -32.79
C GLN A 129 4.61 -5.63 -31.64
N MET A 130 4.75 -5.18 -30.39
CA MET A 130 4.48 -6.04 -29.22
C MET A 130 2.99 -6.29 -29.12
N GLN A 131 2.65 -7.48 -28.66
CA GLN A 131 1.28 -7.86 -28.37
C GLN A 131 0.73 -6.95 -27.27
N THR A 132 -0.43 -6.33 -27.51
CA THR A 132 -1.15 -5.55 -26.51
C THR A 132 -1.89 -6.45 -25.52
N GLY A 133 -2.09 -5.94 -24.31
CA GLY A 133 -2.76 -6.63 -23.23
C GLY A 133 -1.86 -6.75 -21.99
N TRP A 134 -2.26 -7.61 -21.06
CA TRP A 134 -1.58 -7.81 -19.79
C TRP A 134 -0.35 -8.69 -19.91
N TRP A 135 0.77 -8.11 -19.57
CA TRP A 135 2.07 -8.77 -19.49
C TRP A 135 2.48 -8.98 -18.04
N ALA A 136 3.45 -9.84 -17.83
CA ALA A 136 4.02 -10.02 -16.50
C ALA A 136 5.53 -10.25 -16.53
N LEU A 137 6.19 -9.81 -15.48
CA LEU A 137 7.53 -10.21 -15.13
C LEU A 137 7.48 -11.10 -13.88
N GLU A 138 7.82 -12.36 -14.04
CA GLU A 138 8.10 -13.28 -12.94
C GLU A 138 9.57 -13.20 -12.56
N ALA A 139 9.85 -12.82 -11.32
CA ALA A 139 11.20 -12.81 -10.77
C ALA A 139 11.45 -14.12 -10.03
N ARG A 140 12.57 -14.78 -10.37
CA ARG A 140 13.08 -15.94 -9.65
C ARG A 140 14.40 -15.59 -8.98
N VAL A 141 14.62 -16.16 -7.83
CA VAL A 141 15.86 -16.03 -7.07
C VAL A 141 16.30 -17.42 -6.65
N ASP A 142 17.52 -17.79 -6.99
CA ASP A 142 18.08 -19.12 -6.73
C ASP A 142 17.18 -20.26 -7.25
N GLY A 143 16.52 -20.02 -8.41
CA GLY A 143 15.62 -20.97 -9.08
C GLY A 143 14.18 -21.00 -8.54
N GLU A 144 13.88 -20.34 -7.41
CA GLU A 144 12.54 -20.28 -6.84
C GLU A 144 11.80 -19.00 -7.25
N VAL A 145 10.47 -19.08 -7.46
CA VAL A 145 9.65 -17.90 -7.75
C VAL A 145 9.63 -16.99 -6.54
N ALA A 146 10.22 -15.79 -6.68
CA ALA A 146 10.37 -14.80 -5.65
C ALA A 146 9.40 -13.62 -5.78
N GLY A 147 8.65 -13.53 -6.87
CA GLY A 147 7.64 -12.51 -7.08
C GLY A 147 7.15 -12.43 -8.52
N SER A 148 6.08 -11.70 -8.73
CA SER A 148 5.56 -11.37 -10.05
C SER A 148 5.04 -9.94 -10.06
N HIS A 149 5.17 -9.25 -11.21
CA HIS A 149 4.64 -7.91 -11.44
C HIS A 149 3.92 -7.88 -12.78
N SER A 150 2.69 -7.42 -12.77
CA SER A 150 1.87 -7.30 -13.98
C SER A 150 1.78 -5.85 -14.43
N PHE A 151 1.75 -5.66 -15.75
CA PHE A 151 1.59 -4.37 -16.40
C PHE A 151 0.85 -4.55 -17.73
N GLU A 152 0.24 -3.50 -18.24
CA GLU A 152 -0.49 -3.55 -19.50
C GLU A 152 0.26 -2.81 -20.60
N ILE A 153 0.34 -3.40 -21.79
CA ILE A 153 0.82 -2.77 -23.01
C ILE A 153 -0.39 -2.42 -23.88
N ILE A 154 -0.53 -1.15 -24.24
CA ILE A 154 -1.69 -0.60 -24.97
C ILE A 154 -1.20 0.01 -26.28
N ALA A 155 -1.89 -0.27 -27.37
CA ALA A 155 -1.65 0.43 -28.63
C ALA A 155 -2.18 1.88 -28.54
N LYS A 156 -1.41 2.86 -29.03
CA LYS A 156 -1.84 4.26 -29.06
C LYS A 156 -3.07 4.47 -29.95
N GLU A 157 -3.12 3.78 -31.06
CA GLU A 157 -4.32 3.72 -31.88
C GLU A 157 -5.30 2.72 -31.26
N ARG A 158 -6.13 3.21 -30.38
CA ARG A 158 -7.30 2.45 -29.99
C ARG A 158 -8.23 2.38 -31.19
N PRO A 159 -8.72 1.17 -31.58
CA PRO A 159 -9.92 1.14 -32.40
C PRO A 159 -10.96 2.04 -31.72
N PRO A 160 -11.71 2.87 -32.48
CA PRO A 160 -12.74 3.72 -31.89
C PRO A 160 -13.55 2.82 -30.96
N LEU A 161 -13.62 3.19 -29.68
CA LEU A 161 -14.37 2.48 -28.66
C LEU A 161 -15.75 2.29 -29.29
N ALA A 162 -16.07 1.06 -29.71
CA ALA A 162 -17.41 0.73 -30.21
C ALA A 162 -18.36 1.34 -29.20
N ALA A 163 -19.30 2.17 -29.66
CA ALA A 163 -20.12 3.01 -28.82
C ALA A 163 -20.70 2.18 -27.67
N ARG A 164 -19.99 2.24 -26.53
CA ARG A 164 -20.38 1.47 -25.33
C ARG A 164 -21.66 2.13 -24.83
N PRO A 165 -22.71 1.37 -24.60
CA PRO A 165 -23.96 1.96 -24.16
C PRO A 165 -23.73 2.67 -22.81
N LEU A 166 -24.27 3.87 -22.72
CA LEU A 166 -24.45 4.53 -21.43
C LEU A 166 -25.56 3.78 -20.68
N LEU A 167 -25.33 3.50 -19.42
CA LEU A 167 -26.30 2.85 -18.56
C LEU A 167 -27.12 3.89 -17.82
N ASP A 168 -28.38 3.61 -17.60
CA ASP A 168 -29.18 4.42 -16.69
C ASP A 168 -28.78 4.20 -15.22
N ILE A 169 -29.26 5.05 -14.32
CA ILE A 169 -28.90 5.02 -12.90
C ILE A 169 -29.33 3.72 -12.21
N ASN A 170 -30.45 3.10 -12.63
CA ASN A 170 -30.92 1.86 -12.08
C ASN A 170 -30.04 0.69 -12.51
N ASP A 171 -29.65 0.65 -13.77
CA ASP A 171 -28.74 -0.36 -14.31
C ASP A 171 -27.36 -0.27 -13.64
N LEU A 172 -26.85 0.96 -13.47
CA LEU A 172 -25.61 1.21 -12.71
C LEU A 172 -25.72 0.73 -11.28
N TYR A 173 -26.83 1.03 -10.61
CA TYR A 173 -27.08 0.58 -9.24
C TYR A 173 -27.12 -0.95 -9.13
N GLN A 174 -27.88 -1.63 -10.01
CA GLN A 174 -27.98 -3.09 -10.04
C GLN A 174 -26.63 -3.74 -10.33
N ARG A 175 -25.86 -3.17 -11.24
CA ARG A 175 -24.50 -3.63 -11.56
C ARG A 175 -23.55 -3.46 -10.37
N ALA A 176 -23.58 -2.31 -9.71
CA ALA A 176 -22.80 -2.07 -8.49
C ALA A 176 -23.16 -3.04 -7.37
N LEU A 177 -24.46 -3.24 -7.12
CA LEU A 177 -24.93 -4.19 -6.10
C LEU A 177 -24.49 -5.62 -6.40
N SER A 178 -24.65 -6.05 -7.66
CA SER A 178 -24.29 -7.40 -8.10
C SER A 178 -22.79 -7.68 -7.91
N ALA A 179 -21.95 -6.70 -8.19
CA ALA A 179 -20.50 -6.85 -8.07
C ALA A 179 -19.99 -6.70 -6.63
N SER A 180 -20.67 -5.90 -5.81
CA SER A 180 -20.17 -5.51 -4.49
C SER A 180 -20.25 -6.66 -3.48
N VAL A 181 -19.24 -6.69 -2.61
CA VAL A 181 -19.20 -7.56 -1.44
C VAL A 181 -19.04 -6.72 -0.18
N PHE A 182 -19.56 -7.21 0.94
CA PHE A 182 -19.37 -6.64 2.26
C PHE A 182 -18.34 -7.47 3.02
N ILE A 183 -17.37 -6.80 3.63
CA ILE A 183 -16.22 -7.45 4.28
C ILE A 183 -16.22 -7.09 5.75
N GLU A 184 -16.21 -8.11 6.61
CA GLU A 184 -15.88 -7.99 8.02
C GLU A 184 -14.51 -8.59 8.27
N LYS A 185 -13.62 -7.83 8.88
CA LYS A 185 -12.34 -8.36 9.34
C LYS A 185 -12.45 -8.87 10.77
N LEU A 186 -11.95 -10.06 11.00
CA LEU A 186 -12.06 -10.77 12.27
C LEU A 186 -10.68 -11.08 12.83
N ASP A 187 -10.54 -11.05 14.16
CA ASP A 187 -9.37 -11.56 14.86
C ASP A 187 -9.41 -13.09 15.04
N ALA A 188 -8.40 -13.66 15.72
CA ALA A 188 -8.32 -15.10 16.00
C ALA A 188 -9.46 -15.60 16.91
N GLY A 189 -10.09 -14.73 17.68
CA GLY A 189 -11.27 -15.02 18.49
C GLY A 189 -12.60 -14.81 17.76
N SER A 190 -12.57 -14.55 16.44
CA SER A 190 -13.74 -14.18 15.63
C SER A 190 -14.41 -12.88 16.05
N GLN A 191 -13.72 -12.03 16.82
CA GLN A 191 -14.21 -10.71 17.14
C GLN A 191 -14.02 -9.78 15.95
N ARG A 192 -15.06 -8.98 15.66
CA ARG A 192 -15.05 -8.04 14.55
C ARG A 192 -14.14 -6.84 14.85
N LEU A 193 -13.09 -6.71 14.06
CA LEU A 193 -12.12 -5.60 14.12
C LEU A 193 -12.53 -4.41 13.25
N GLY A 194 -13.34 -4.63 12.23
CA GLY A 194 -13.79 -3.59 11.33
C GLY A 194 -14.61 -4.15 10.17
N VAL A 195 -15.16 -3.22 9.40
CA VAL A 195 -16.00 -3.54 8.23
C VAL A 195 -15.65 -2.64 7.06
N GLY A 196 -16.00 -3.07 5.88
CA GLY A 196 -15.87 -2.30 4.64
C GLY A 196 -16.44 -3.04 3.45
N SER A 197 -16.10 -2.58 2.27
CA SER A 197 -16.60 -3.06 1.00
C SER A 197 -15.48 -3.63 0.12
N GLY A 198 -15.87 -4.37 -0.88
CA GLY A 198 -15.06 -4.80 -2.00
C GLY A 198 -15.94 -4.97 -3.21
N PHE A 199 -15.35 -5.30 -4.34
CA PHE A 199 -16.11 -5.61 -5.55
C PHE A 199 -15.41 -6.67 -6.40
N ARG A 200 -16.19 -7.39 -7.16
CA ARG A 200 -15.70 -8.40 -8.09
C ARG A 200 -15.32 -7.76 -9.41
N LEU A 201 -14.10 -8.05 -9.87
CA LEU A 201 -13.53 -7.55 -11.11
C LEU A 201 -13.49 -8.66 -12.16
N ALA A 202 -13.98 -8.37 -13.36
CA ALA A 202 -13.89 -9.25 -14.51
C ALA A 202 -12.46 -9.27 -15.10
N PRO A 203 -12.08 -10.33 -15.84
CA PRO A 203 -12.93 -11.49 -16.20
C PRO A 203 -13.02 -12.58 -15.13
N GLU A 204 -12.08 -12.69 -14.20
CA GLU A 204 -11.93 -13.84 -13.28
C GLU A 204 -12.90 -13.79 -12.09
N GLY A 205 -13.52 -12.63 -11.83
CA GLY A 205 -14.37 -12.43 -10.65
C GLY A 205 -13.59 -12.28 -9.35
N LEU A 206 -12.33 -11.85 -9.45
CA LEU A 206 -11.49 -11.58 -8.29
C LEU A 206 -12.05 -10.42 -7.48
N VAL A 207 -12.00 -10.52 -6.16
CA VAL A 207 -12.44 -9.44 -5.28
C VAL A 207 -11.29 -8.46 -5.06
N VAL A 208 -11.55 -7.20 -5.40
CA VAL A 208 -10.68 -6.06 -5.09
C VAL A 208 -11.24 -5.33 -3.88
N THR A 209 -10.36 -4.93 -2.96
CA THR A 209 -10.72 -4.16 -1.77
C THR A 209 -9.55 -3.29 -1.31
N ALA A 210 -9.74 -2.50 -0.25
CA ALA A 210 -8.66 -1.74 0.37
C ALA A 210 -7.82 -2.61 1.32
N PHE A 211 -6.49 -2.39 1.34
CA PHE A 211 -5.58 -3.14 2.21
C PHE A 211 -5.91 -2.97 3.69
N HIS A 212 -6.33 -1.79 4.11
CA HIS A 212 -6.67 -1.55 5.52
C HIS A 212 -7.83 -2.42 6.02
N LEU A 213 -8.63 -3.02 5.13
CA LEU A 213 -9.71 -3.95 5.49
C LEU A 213 -9.19 -5.37 5.75
N ILE A 214 -7.97 -5.68 5.33
CA ILE A 214 -7.30 -6.95 5.67
C ILE A 214 -6.26 -6.78 6.77
N ASP A 215 -5.78 -5.56 6.99
CA ASP A 215 -4.69 -5.24 7.92
C ASP A 215 -5.09 -5.58 9.36
N GLY A 216 -4.41 -6.56 9.95
CA GLY A 216 -4.66 -7.07 11.28
C GLY A 216 -5.73 -8.17 11.37
N ALA A 217 -6.33 -8.59 10.25
CA ALA A 217 -7.28 -9.70 10.24
C ALA A 217 -6.57 -11.05 10.32
N THR A 218 -7.18 -12.00 11.02
CA THR A 218 -6.83 -13.41 10.92
C THR A 218 -7.70 -14.10 9.85
N THR A 219 -8.93 -13.62 9.72
CA THR A 219 -9.94 -14.14 8.80
C THR A 219 -10.82 -13.00 8.30
N LEU A 220 -11.26 -13.07 7.06
CA LEU A 220 -12.30 -12.19 6.53
C LEU A 220 -13.61 -12.98 6.40
N ARG A 221 -14.70 -12.39 6.86
CA ARG A 221 -16.05 -12.84 6.54
C ARG A 221 -16.58 -11.94 5.44
N VAL A 222 -16.88 -12.53 4.28
CA VAL A 222 -17.31 -11.81 3.09
C VAL A 222 -18.75 -12.18 2.79
N SER A 223 -19.63 -11.17 2.71
CA SER A 223 -21.04 -11.36 2.36
C SER A 223 -21.31 -10.86 0.94
N ALA A 224 -21.88 -11.72 0.09
CA ALA A 224 -22.24 -11.42 -1.29
C ALA A 224 -23.45 -12.23 -1.72
N GLY A 225 -24.43 -11.60 -2.39
CA GLY A 225 -25.62 -12.30 -2.92
C GLY A 225 -26.40 -13.08 -1.86
N GLY A 226 -26.47 -12.58 -0.63
CA GLY A 226 -27.16 -13.26 0.50
C GLY A 226 -26.39 -14.45 1.09
N ARG A 227 -25.18 -14.74 0.61
CA ARG A 227 -24.32 -15.83 1.09
C ARG A 227 -23.12 -15.24 1.86
N GLN A 228 -22.55 -16.06 2.74
CA GLN A 228 -21.32 -15.71 3.48
C GLN A 228 -20.18 -16.67 3.12
N PHE A 229 -18.98 -16.13 3.03
CA PHE A 229 -17.75 -16.82 2.69
C PHE A 229 -16.65 -16.47 3.69
N THR A 230 -15.76 -17.42 3.92
CA THR A 230 -14.57 -17.22 4.75
C THR A 230 -13.35 -17.12 3.85
N VAL A 231 -12.56 -16.06 4.03
CA VAL A 231 -11.33 -15.83 3.26
C VAL A 231 -10.18 -15.70 4.24
N GLU A 232 -9.15 -16.51 4.04
CA GLU A 232 -7.96 -16.57 4.89
C GLU A 232 -6.67 -16.30 4.10
N SER A 233 -6.77 -16.08 2.79
CA SER A 233 -5.62 -15.87 1.93
C SER A 233 -5.86 -14.79 0.87
N ILE A 234 -4.79 -14.14 0.45
CA ILE A 234 -4.77 -13.00 -0.45
C ILE A 234 -3.85 -13.31 -1.62
N LEU A 235 -4.24 -12.90 -2.82
CA LEU A 235 -3.49 -13.10 -4.06
C LEU A 235 -2.49 -11.96 -4.32
N ALA A 236 -2.92 -10.71 -4.08
CA ALA A 236 -2.08 -9.54 -4.27
C ALA A 236 -2.44 -8.47 -3.25
N TRP A 237 -1.47 -7.62 -2.93
CA TRP A 237 -1.69 -6.46 -2.05
C TRP A 237 -0.60 -5.41 -2.25
N ASP A 238 -0.95 -4.18 -1.94
CA ASP A 238 0.02 -3.10 -1.74
C ASP A 238 -0.45 -2.24 -0.56
N ARG A 239 0.37 -2.21 0.46
CA ARG A 239 0.08 -1.49 1.69
C ARG A 239 0.08 0.02 1.50
N ARG A 240 1.00 0.56 0.70
CA ARG A 240 1.13 2.01 0.46
C ARG A 240 0.02 2.52 -0.46
N ARG A 241 -0.30 1.76 -1.49
CA ARG A 241 -1.41 2.05 -2.39
C ARG A 241 -2.77 1.73 -1.79
N ASP A 242 -2.79 0.93 -0.72
CA ASP A 242 -3.99 0.55 0.02
C ASP A 242 -4.97 -0.28 -0.81
N PHE A 243 -4.49 -1.36 -1.44
CA PHE A 243 -5.34 -2.35 -2.08
C PHE A 243 -4.97 -3.79 -1.67
N ALA A 244 -5.97 -4.67 -1.77
CA ALA A 244 -5.80 -6.12 -1.68
C ALA A 244 -6.72 -6.82 -2.67
N VAL A 245 -6.28 -7.98 -3.17
CA VAL A 245 -7.02 -8.81 -4.12
C VAL A 245 -7.07 -10.25 -3.62
N PHE A 246 -8.23 -10.85 -3.65
CA PHE A 246 -8.43 -12.25 -3.28
C PHE A 246 -9.50 -12.91 -4.15
N ALA A 247 -9.58 -14.24 -4.11
CA ALA A 247 -10.58 -15.01 -4.84
C ALA A 247 -11.63 -15.59 -3.89
N ILE A 248 -12.86 -15.66 -4.39
CA ILE A 248 -13.95 -16.47 -3.82
C ILE A 248 -14.48 -17.32 -4.99
N PRO A 249 -13.90 -18.52 -5.21
CA PRO A 249 -14.23 -19.35 -6.38
C PRO A 249 -15.72 -19.66 -6.51
N GLU A 250 -16.43 -19.78 -5.38
CA GLU A 250 -17.86 -20.11 -5.32
C GLU A 250 -18.77 -18.98 -5.83
N LEU A 251 -18.26 -17.75 -5.99
CA LEU A 251 -19.00 -16.65 -6.58
C LEU A 251 -18.92 -16.64 -8.11
N GLY A 252 -17.83 -17.15 -8.66
CA GLY A 252 -17.55 -17.09 -10.09
C GLY A 252 -17.48 -15.65 -10.65
N PRO A 253 -17.33 -15.53 -11.97
CA PRO A 253 -17.21 -14.22 -12.63
C PRO A 253 -18.53 -13.49 -12.89
N ALA A 254 -19.68 -14.18 -12.80
CA ALA A 254 -20.98 -13.60 -13.12
C ALA A 254 -21.30 -12.39 -12.22
N GLY A 255 -21.69 -11.27 -12.83
CA GLY A 255 -21.98 -10.02 -12.12
C GLY A 255 -20.74 -9.22 -11.69
N SER A 256 -19.56 -9.58 -12.16
CA SER A 256 -18.33 -8.80 -11.95
C SER A 256 -18.30 -7.55 -12.82
N LEU A 257 -17.65 -6.47 -12.35
CA LEU A 257 -17.45 -5.26 -13.12
C LEU A 257 -16.33 -5.43 -14.14
N PRO A 258 -16.54 -5.07 -15.40
CA PRO A 258 -15.41 -4.94 -16.32
C PRO A 258 -14.50 -3.78 -15.88
N PRO A 259 -13.19 -3.91 -16.01
CA PRO A 259 -12.29 -2.79 -15.78
C PRO A 259 -12.50 -1.71 -16.85
N ALA A 260 -12.53 -0.45 -16.44
CA ALA A 260 -12.47 0.65 -17.39
C ALA A 260 -11.10 0.64 -18.09
N PRO A 261 -11.03 1.01 -19.37
CA PRO A 261 -9.75 1.16 -20.05
C PRO A 261 -8.85 2.13 -19.28
N PRO A 262 -7.54 1.86 -19.17
CA PRO A 262 -6.59 2.81 -18.59
C PRO A 262 -6.73 4.19 -19.23
N ASP A 263 -6.61 5.24 -18.40
CA ASP A 263 -6.72 6.64 -18.82
C ASP A 263 -8.00 7.00 -19.64
N SER A 264 -9.07 6.21 -19.47
CA SER A 264 -10.38 6.47 -20.09
C SER A 264 -11.17 7.57 -19.38
N TRP A 265 -10.61 8.19 -18.35
CA TRP A 265 -11.24 9.23 -17.56
C TRP A 265 -10.45 10.55 -17.62
N LYS A 266 -11.12 11.65 -17.32
CA LYS A 266 -10.54 12.99 -17.18
C LYS A 266 -11.22 13.74 -16.02
N ILE A 267 -10.62 14.83 -15.59
CA ILE A 267 -11.24 15.73 -14.63
C ILE A 267 -12.54 16.28 -15.23
N GLY A 268 -13.61 16.24 -14.46
CA GLY A 268 -14.97 16.61 -14.87
C GLY A 268 -15.85 15.42 -15.25
N ASP A 269 -15.29 14.23 -15.50
CA ASP A 269 -16.09 13.06 -15.83
C ASP A 269 -16.96 12.61 -14.65
N ARG A 270 -18.19 12.22 -15.02
CA ARG A 270 -19.17 11.70 -14.09
C ARG A 270 -18.82 10.28 -13.67
N ILE A 271 -18.96 10.01 -12.38
CA ILE A 271 -18.68 8.70 -11.79
C ILE A 271 -19.78 8.30 -10.81
N PHE A 272 -19.83 7.01 -10.50
CA PHE A 272 -20.76 6.43 -9.55
C PHE A 272 -20.02 5.58 -8.53
N ALA A 273 -20.38 5.76 -7.27
CA ALA A 273 -19.87 4.93 -6.18
C ALA A 273 -21.06 4.35 -5.39
N LEU A 274 -20.85 3.19 -4.76
CA LEU A 274 -21.84 2.62 -3.88
C LEU A 274 -21.51 3.01 -2.44
N ASP A 275 -22.33 3.87 -1.87
CA ASP A 275 -22.24 4.18 -0.45
C ASP A 275 -22.93 3.09 0.39
N VAL A 276 -22.31 2.75 1.50
CA VAL A 276 -22.76 1.67 2.40
C VAL A 276 -22.88 2.26 3.81
N PRO A 277 -24.01 2.91 4.14
CA PRO A 277 -24.25 3.41 5.50
C PRO A 277 -24.16 2.28 6.52
N ALA A 278 -23.77 2.61 7.75
CA ALA A 278 -23.68 1.63 8.85
C ALA A 278 -25.04 1.00 9.16
N GLU A 279 -26.10 1.78 8.99
CA GLU A 279 -27.49 1.35 9.12
C GLU A 279 -28.26 1.82 7.88
N GLY A 280 -28.90 0.90 7.20
CA GLY A 280 -29.73 1.20 6.04
C GLY A 280 -29.32 0.53 4.75
N ASN A 281 -30.03 0.87 3.68
CA ASN A 281 -29.80 0.34 2.35
C ASN A 281 -28.58 0.99 1.69
N ARG A 282 -27.90 0.22 0.86
CA ARG A 282 -26.86 0.75 -0.01
C ARG A 282 -27.46 1.75 -0.97
N VAL A 283 -26.75 2.84 -1.22
CA VAL A 283 -27.16 3.90 -2.14
C VAL A 283 -26.10 4.15 -3.18
N ILE A 284 -26.53 4.38 -4.42
CA ILE A 284 -25.63 4.85 -5.45
C ILE A 284 -25.43 6.35 -5.30
N VAL A 285 -24.18 6.78 -5.32
CA VAL A 285 -23.79 8.18 -5.24
C VAL A 285 -23.27 8.60 -6.61
N ASP A 286 -23.83 9.68 -7.12
CA ASP A 286 -23.47 10.34 -8.36
C ASP A 286 -22.50 11.49 -8.05
N ALA A 287 -21.34 11.51 -8.68
CA ALA A 287 -20.29 12.47 -8.43
C ALA A 287 -19.41 12.68 -9.67
N ASN A 288 -18.41 13.56 -9.55
CA ASN A 288 -17.44 13.81 -10.62
C ASN A 288 -16.02 13.63 -10.11
N ILE A 289 -15.10 13.33 -11.02
CA ILE A 289 -13.67 13.43 -10.76
C ILE A 289 -13.30 14.91 -10.76
N ILE A 290 -12.91 15.46 -9.62
CA ILE A 290 -12.58 16.88 -9.48
C ILE A 290 -11.09 17.17 -9.39
N GLY A 291 -10.26 16.14 -9.32
CA GLY A 291 -8.82 16.29 -9.26
C GLY A 291 -8.07 14.97 -9.34
N ARG A 292 -6.78 15.10 -9.58
CA ARG A 292 -5.79 14.03 -9.56
C ARG A 292 -4.63 14.49 -8.68
N HIS A 293 -4.26 13.68 -7.70
CA HIS A 293 -3.16 13.98 -6.81
C HIS A 293 -2.16 12.84 -6.79
N THR A 294 -0.88 13.18 -6.89
CA THR A 294 0.21 12.22 -6.73
C THR A 294 0.91 12.51 -5.40
N PHE A 295 0.77 11.59 -4.48
CA PHE A 295 1.47 11.64 -3.20
C PHE A 295 2.76 10.84 -3.31
N PRO A 296 3.94 11.41 -3.01
CA PRO A 296 5.21 10.74 -3.19
C PRO A 296 5.31 9.37 -2.49
N GLU A 297 4.65 9.25 -1.33
CA GLU A 297 4.75 8.06 -0.49
C GLU A 297 3.72 6.97 -0.79
N ILE A 298 2.55 7.35 -1.32
CA ILE A 298 1.39 6.46 -1.47
C ILE A 298 0.83 6.39 -2.89
N GLY A 299 1.42 7.16 -3.82
CA GLY A 299 1.04 7.17 -5.22
C GLY A 299 -0.18 8.03 -5.54
N GLU A 300 -0.74 7.77 -6.71
CA GLU A 300 -1.83 8.56 -7.29
C GLU A 300 -3.18 8.29 -6.61
N ARG A 301 -3.98 9.37 -6.52
CA ARG A 301 -5.39 9.32 -6.08
C ARG A 301 -6.24 10.22 -6.95
N LEU A 302 -7.45 9.74 -7.26
CA LEU A 302 -8.52 10.55 -7.82
C LEU A 302 -9.27 11.24 -6.66
N ASN A 303 -9.58 12.51 -6.85
CA ASN A 303 -10.40 13.27 -5.92
C ASN A 303 -11.84 13.32 -6.45
N LEU A 304 -12.80 12.91 -5.63
CA LEU A 304 -14.20 12.80 -6.01
C LEU A 304 -15.01 13.92 -5.35
N SER A 305 -15.99 14.46 -6.08
CA SER A 305 -16.86 15.55 -5.61
C SER A 305 -17.91 15.12 -4.58
N THR A 306 -17.68 14.02 -3.90
CA THR A 306 -18.63 13.44 -2.94
C THR A 306 -17.93 13.02 -1.65
N SER A 307 -18.72 12.74 -0.63
CA SER A 307 -18.29 12.11 0.61
C SER A 307 -19.12 10.86 0.83
N VAL A 308 -18.46 9.75 1.08
CA VAL A 308 -19.10 8.46 1.38
C VAL A 308 -18.73 7.98 2.78
N HIS A 309 -19.53 7.08 3.33
CA HIS A 309 -19.26 6.49 4.63
C HIS A 309 -17.96 5.68 4.63
N PRO A 310 -17.26 5.58 5.77
CA PRO A 310 -16.03 4.78 5.87
C PRO A 310 -16.21 3.31 5.45
N THR A 311 -17.40 2.75 5.61
CA THR A 311 -17.78 1.39 5.22
C THR A 311 -17.84 1.17 3.70
N ALA A 312 -17.90 2.25 2.91
CA ALA A 312 -17.78 2.19 1.45
C ALA A 312 -16.33 1.98 0.98
N SER A 313 -15.33 2.16 1.86
CA SER A 313 -13.92 1.90 1.51
C SER A 313 -13.74 0.51 0.93
N GLY A 314 -12.94 0.41 -0.12
CA GLY A 314 -12.72 -0.83 -0.87
C GLY A 314 -13.77 -1.10 -1.97
N GLY A 315 -14.90 -0.37 -1.96
CA GLY A 315 -15.94 -0.48 -2.98
C GLY A 315 -15.53 0.14 -4.34
N PRO A 316 -16.33 -0.10 -5.39
CA PRO A 316 -16.02 0.37 -6.74
C PRO A 316 -16.33 1.85 -6.94
N VAL A 317 -15.49 2.51 -7.74
CA VAL A 317 -15.84 3.71 -8.49
C VAL A 317 -16.06 3.29 -9.93
N MET A 318 -17.21 3.64 -10.51
CA MET A 318 -17.61 3.25 -11.87
C MET A 318 -17.80 4.48 -12.76
N ASN A 319 -17.63 4.29 -14.08
CA ASN A 319 -18.04 5.25 -15.08
C ASN A 319 -19.51 5.05 -15.51
N GLU A 320 -20.01 5.88 -16.44
CA GLU A 320 -21.36 5.81 -17.01
C GLU A 320 -21.63 4.55 -17.87
N HIS A 321 -20.60 3.75 -18.15
CA HIS A 321 -20.71 2.46 -18.83
C HIS A 321 -20.80 1.28 -17.84
N GLY A 322 -20.75 1.56 -16.54
CA GLY A 322 -20.71 0.55 -15.47
C GLY A 322 -19.41 -0.23 -15.40
N GLU A 323 -18.30 0.39 -15.81
CA GLU A 323 -16.95 -0.17 -15.71
C GLU A 323 -16.24 0.38 -14.49
N ALA A 324 -15.42 -0.44 -13.84
CA ALA A 324 -14.65 -0.06 -12.66
C ALA A 324 -13.48 0.86 -13.05
N LEU A 325 -13.48 2.08 -12.53
CA LEU A 325 -12.40 3.08 -12.65
C LEU A 325 -11.41 3.04 -11.51
N GLY A 326 -11.87 2.68 -10.32
CA GLY A 326 -11.06 2.77 -9.13
C GLY A 326 -11.66 2.11 -7.90
N VAL A 327 -10.90 2.17 -6.82
CA VAL A 327 -11.25 1.63 -5.50
C VAL A 327 -11.48 2.79 -4.54
N VAL A 328 -12.65 2.86 -3.93
CA VAL A 328 -13.00 3.91 -2.95
C VAL A 328 -12.06 3.86 -1.75
N GLN A 329 -11.53 5.00 -1.40
CA GLN A 329 -10.82 5.26 -0.15
C GLN A 329 -11.56 6.38 0.58
N ALA A 330 -12.43 5.99 1.51
CA ALA A 330 -13.19 6.96 2.29
C ALA A 330 -12.28 7.79 3.19
N GLN A 331 -12.82 8.89 3.68
CA GLN A 331 -12.12 9.93 4.45
C GLN A 331 -11.09 9.39 5.46
N GLY A 332 -9.93 10.05 5.52
CA GLY A 332 -8.90 9.80 6.54
C GLY A 332 -8.16 8.46 6.44
N ARG A 333 -8.26 7.75 5.31
CA ARG A 333 -7.67 6.42 5.11
C ARG A 333 -6.41 6.41 4.24
N LEU A 334 -5.79 7.58 4.04
CA LEU A 334 -4.63 7.73 3.13
C LEU A 334 -3.35 7.05 3.61
N LEU A 335 -3.17 6.92 4.92
CA LEU A 335 -1.93 6.36 5.47
C LEU A 335 -2.12 4.95 6.02
N PRO A 336 -1.16 4.05 5.79
CA PRO A 336 -1.16 2.73 6.41
C PRO A 336 -1.28 2.81 7.93
N GLY A 337 -2.32 2.20 8.49
CA GLY A 337 -2.63 2.25 9.92
C GLY A 337 -3.40 3.48 10.39
N SER A 338 -3.71 4.45 9.52
CA SER A 338 -4.56 5.62 9.88
C SER A 338 -5.98 5.23 10.29
N TRP A 339 -6.48 4.10 9.78
CA TRP A 339 -7.80 3.57 10.14
C TRP A 339 -7.96 3.24 11.64
N SER A 340 -6.86 3.07 12.37
CA SER A 340 -6.88 2.85 13.81
C SER A 340 -6.86 4.14 14.64
N LEU A 341 -6.80 5.32 14.00
CA LEU A 341 -6.89 6.60 14.69
C LEU A 341 -8.34 6.89 15.07
N ARG A 342 -8.56 7.28 16.33
CA ARG A 342 -9.88 7.72 16.79
C ARG A 342 -10.26 9.09 16.24
N ASN A 343 -9.26 9.96 16.02
CA ASN A 343 -9.42 11.30 15.46
C ASN A 343 -8.40 11.50 14.33
N ASN A 344 -8.86 11.94 13.17
CA ASN A 344 -8.02 12.15 11.98
C ASN A 344 -7.22 13.47 12.01
N TYR A 345 -7.28 14.24 13.08
CA TYR A 345 -6.64 15.57 13.14
C TYR A 345 -5.11 15.55 13.13
N SER A 346 -4.49 14.45 13.57
CA SER A 346 -3.05 14.40 13.78
C SER A 346 -2.20 14.39 12.51
N PHE A 347 -2.79 14.12 11.34
CA PHE A 347 -2.06 14.14 10.05
C PHE A 347 -2.66 15.07 9.00
N ALA A 348 -3.68 15.85 9.36
CA ALA A 348 -4.26 16.88 8.49
C ALA A 348 -3.22 17.80 7.85
N PRO A 349 -2.22 18.29 8.58
CA PRO A 349 -1.19 19.15 8.02
C PRO A 349 -0.32 18.48 6.94
N LEU A 350 -0.21 17.15 6.95
CA LEU A 350 0.60 16.40 5.99
C LEU A 350 0.00 16.37 4.58
N PHE A 351 -1.32 16.41 4.47
CA PHE A 351 -2.04 16.31 3.19
C PHE A 351 -2.96 17.49 2.90
N GLY A 352 -3.04 18.46 3.82
CA GLY A 352 -3.98 19.56 3.77
C GLY A 352 -5.38 19.19 4.32
N SER A 353 -6.06 20.16 4.87
CA SER A 353 -7.36 19.97 5.53
C SER A 353 -8.48 19.52 4.57
N SER A 354 -8.40 19.88 3.28
CA SER A 354 -9.38 19.52 2.27
C SER A 354 -9.49 18.01 2.02
N PHE A 355 -8.40 17.26 2.17
CA PHE A 355 -8.41 15.80 1.99
C PHE A 355 -9.05 15.02 3.13
N GLN A 356 -9.36 15.66 4.24
CA GLN A 356 -10.04 15.02 5.37
C GLN A 356 -11.54 14.83 5.16
N THR A 357 -12.14 15.68 4.33
CA THR A 357 -13.59 15.70 4.09
C THR A 357 -13.98 15.12 2.74
N GLN A 358 -13.02 14.86 1.86
CA GLN A 358 -13.26 14.37 0.50
C GLN A 358 -13.04 12.86 0.39
N THR A 359 -13.80 12.23 -0.48
CA THR A 359 -13.55 10.86 -0.89
C THR A 359 -12.47 10.83 -1.95
N LEU A 360 -11.47 9.99 -1.73
CA LEU A 360 -10.46 9.67 -2.71
C LEU A 360 -10.71 8.29 -3.30
N ALA A 361 -10.17 8.04 -4.49
CA ALA A 361 -10.15 6.71 -5.06
C ALA A 361 -8.75 6.37 -5.57
N LEU A 362 -8.34 5.12 -5.36
CA LEU A 362 -7.18 4.56 -6.03
C LEU A 362 -7.58 4.25 -7.48
N PRO A 363 -6.90 4.81 -8.50
CA PRO A 363 -7.15 4.40 -9.88
C PRO A 363 -6.99 2.89 -10.05
N LEU A 364 -7.90 2.25 -10.79
CA LEU A 364 -7.83 0.78 -10.97
C LEU A 364 -6.57 0.35 -11.72
N SER A 365 -6.02 1.21 -12.59
CA SER A 365 -4.74 0.99 -13.26
C SER A 365 -3.55 0.79 -12.29
N MET A 366 -3.69 1.21 -11.03
CA MET A 366 -2.70 1.00 -9.97
C MET A 366 -2.84 -0.34 -9.25
N VAL A 367 -3.91 -1.07 -9.52
CA VAL A 367 -4.17 -2.43 -9.00
C VAL A 367 -3.73 -3.43 -10.07
N PRO A 368 -2.61 -4.13 -9.90
CA PRO A 368 -2.17 -5.12 -10.88
C PRO A 368 -3.19 -6.25 -10.97
N ASN A 369 -3.47 -6.71 -12.18
CA ASN A 369 -4.19 -7.96 -12.36
C ASN A 369 -3.30 -9.09 -11.83
N PRO A 370 -3.69 -9.79 -10.75
CA PRO A 370 -2.82 -10.80 -10.18
C PRO A 370 -2.67 -11.95 -11.17
N LEU A 371 -1.43 -12.22 -11.55
CA LEU A 371 -1.11 -13.49 -12.18
C LEU A 371 -1.37 -14.63 -11.18
N PRO A 372 -1.58 -15.86 -11.68
CA PRO A 372 -1.71 -17.04 -10.84
C PRO A 372 -0.45 -17.22 -9.98
N ALA A 373 -0.45 -16.64 -8.81
CA ALA A 373 0.54 -16.84 -7.76
C ALA A 373 -0.13 -17.62 -6.64
N PRO A 374 0.59 -18.47 -5.90
CA PRO A 374 0.01 -19.13 -4.76
C PRO A 374 -0.48 -18.08 -3.77
N PRO A 375 -1.73 -18.20 -3.27
CA PRO A 375 -2.27 -17.27 -2.30
C PRO A 375 -1.43 -17.26 -1.02
N THR A 376 -1.25 -16.07 -0.45
CA THR A 376 -0.57 -15.90 0.84
C THR A 376 -1.61 -15.79 1.94
N SER A 377 -1.47 -16.58 3.01
CA SER A 377 -2.43 -16.51 4.12
C SER A 377 -2.29 -15.20 4.92
N LEU A 378 -3.40 -14.72 5.48
CA LEU A 378 -3.41 -13.56 6.37
C LEU A 378 -2.48 -13.78 7.58
N LEU A 379 -2.45 -14.99 8.11
CA LEU A 379 -1.54 -15.36 9.19
C LEU A 379 -0.07 -15.22 8.79
N GLU A 380 0.28 -15.59 7.58
CA GLU A 380 1.63 -15.43 7.07
C GLU A 380 1.99 -13.94 6.89
N LEU A 381 1.07 -13.11 6.39
CA LEU A 381 1.26 -11.66 6.33
C LEU A 381 1.50 -11.06 7.73
N ALA A 382 0.75 -11.52 8.72
CA ALA A 382 0.94 -11.10 10.12
C ALA A 382 2.31 -11.53 10.67
N ARG A 383 2.74 -12.79 10.43
CA ARG A 383 4.06 -13.29 10.83
C ARG A 383 5.22 -12.52 10.19
N ARG A 384 5.03 -12.03 8.99
CA ARG A 384 6.00 -11.16 8.29
C ARG A 384 6.03 -9.72 8.83
N GLY A 385 5.19 -9.39 9.81
CA GLY A 385 5.10 -8.03 10.36
C GLY A 385 4.46 -7.01 9.41
N LEU A 386 3.74 -7.46 8.38
CA LEU A 386 3.09 -6.57 7.43
C LEU A 386 1.84 -5.90 8.01
N PHE A 387 1.24 -6.45 9.05
CA PHE A 387 0.06 -5.89 9.68
C PHE A 387 0.40 -4.92 10.79
N VAL A 388 -0.33 -3.82 10.84
CA VAL A 388 -0.20 -2.83 11.93
C VAL A 388 -0.86 -3.38 13.18
N ALA A 389 -0.15 -3.32 14.30
CA ALA A 389 -0.74 -3.64 15.59
C ALA A 389 -2.01 -2.79 15.84
N PRO A 390 -3.12 -3.39 16.24
CA PRO A 390 -4.34 -2.66 16.56
C PRO A 390 -4.07 -1.58 17.62
N LEU A 391 -4.64 -0.40 17.43
CA LEU A 391 -4.60 0.65 18.43
C LEU A 391 -5.64 0.35 19.49
N VAL A 392 -5.20 -0.08 20.65
CA VAL A 392 -6.10 -0.39 21.78
C VAL A 392 -6.72 0.90 22.33
N GLY A 393 -5.94 1.99 22.31
CA GLY A 393 -6.33 3.24 22.91
C GLY A 393 -6.17 3.20 24.43
N HIS A 394 -6.41 4.32 25.05
CA HIS A 394 -6.46 4.44 26.51
C HIS A 394 -7.50 5.49 26.89
N GLU A 395 -8.41 5.15 27.80
CA GLU A 395 -9.53 6.01 28.17
C GLU A 395 -9.10 7.37 28.77
N ASP A 396 -7.89 7.40 29.34
CA ASP A 396 -7.35 8.62 29.96
C ASP A 396 -6.67 9.57 28.96
N VAL A 397 -6.45 9.19 27.70
CA VAL A 397 -5.85 10.05 26.68
C VAL A 397 -6.87 11.07 26.21
N MET A 398 -6.60 12.34 26.43
CA MET A 398 -7.42 13.45 25.95
C MET A 398 -7.08 13.82 24.51
N GLY A 399 -5.80 13.85 24.18
CA GLY A 399 -5.27 14.24 22.89
C GLY A 399 -3.77 14.40 22.94
N GLY A 400 -3.19 14.75 21.81
CA GLY A 400 -1.76 14.95 21.66
C GLY A 400 -1.39 15.33 20.24
N GLY A 401 -0.12 15.56 20.03
CA GLY A 401 0.40 15.97 18.72
C GLY A 401 1.92 15.99 18.70
N LEU A 402 2.43 16.63 17.68
CA LEU A 402 3.85 16.87 17.48
C LEU A 402 4.11 18.37 17.49
N ALA A 403 5.21 18.78 18.12
CA ALA A 403 5.59 20.17 18.20
C ALA A 403 7.11 20.30 18.11
N ARG A 404 7.58 21.46 17.65
CA ARG A 404 9.01 21.76 17.60
C ARG A 404 9.60 21.91 19.00
N GLU A 405 8.83 22.49 19.94
CA GLU A 405 9.25 22.74 21.30
C GLU A 405 8.13 22.45 22.31
N ILE A 406 8.50 22.22 23.55
CA ILE A 406 7.61 22.08 24.68
C ILE A 406 7.99 23.10 25.75
N ARG A 407 7.04 23.95 26.14
CA ARG A 407 7.18 24.85 27.30
C ARG A 407 6.43 24.28 28.49
N LYS A 408 6.97 24.48 29.69
CA LYS A 408 6.28 24.13 30.93
C LYS A 408 5.66 25.39 31.51
N GLU A 409 4.35 25.40 31.59
CA GLU A 409 3.58 26.48 32.20
C GLU A 409 2.74 25.90 33.32
N HIS A 410 2.89 26.39 34.54
CA HIS A 410 2.15 25.93 35.74
C HIS A 410 2.21 24.39 35.95
N GLY A 411 3.33 23.78 35.61
CA GLY A 411 3.50 22.32 35.72
C GLY A 411 2.90 21.51 34.55
N PHE A 412 2.25 22.16 33.59
CA PHE A 412 1.67 21.54 32.40
C PHE A 412 2.56 21.79 31.19
N GLN A 413 2.67 20.82 30.31
CA GLN A 413 3.49 20.96 29.10
C GLN A 413 2.63 21.49 27.97
N GLN A 414 3.04 22.64 27.42
CA GLN A 414 2.38 23.29 26.29
C GLN A 414 3.22 23.10 25.04
N PRO A 415 2.62 22.66 23.94
CA PRO A 415 3.31 22.59 22.65
C PRO A 415 3.53 23.98 22.07
N VAL A 416 4.68 24.16 21.41
CA VAL A 416 5.03 25.37 20.67
C VAL A 416 5.41 24.97 19.26
N ASP A 417 4.84 25.66 18.26
CA ASP A 417 5.04 25.34 16.85
C ASP A 417 4.56 23.90 16.54
N GLU A 418 3.26 23.68 16.71
CA GLU A 418 2.62 22.39 16.39
C GLU A 418 2.61 22.15 14.88
N ARG A 419 3.21 21.05 14.46
CA ARG A 419 3.25 20.62 13.05
C ARG A 419 3.62 19.15 12.94
N SER A 420 3.41 18.58 11.74
CA SER A 420 3.71 17.18 11.46
C SER A 420 4.83 17.01 10.41
N GLU A 421 5.39 18.11 9.92
CA GLU A 421 6.50 18.12 8.97
C GLU A 421 7.70 18.88 9.56
N PHE A 422 8.87 18.26 9.49
CA PHE A 422 10.10 18.75 10.09
C PHE A 422 11.24 18.61 9.09
N ARG A 423 12.11 19.64 9.03
CA ARG A 423 13.34 19.58 8.25
C ARG A 423 14.37 18.75 8.98
N ARG A 424 15.09 17.91 8.26
CA ARG A 424 16.15 17.06 8.82
C ARG A 424 17.17 17.84 9.63
N ALA A 425 17.53 19.05 9.18
CA ALA A 425 18.44 19.95 9.87
C ALA A 425 17.96 20.42 11.27
N GLU A 426 16.69 20.20 11.59
CA GLU A 426 16.15 20.52 12.92
C GLU A 426 16.46 19.46 13.97
N ASP A 427 16.96 18.28 13.57
CA ASP A 427 17.41 17.15 14.38
C ASP A 427 16.33 16.47 15.22
N TYR A 428 15.38 17.20 15.78
CA TYR A 428 14.38 16.62 16.69
C TYR A 428 13.08 17.38 16.70
N CYS A 429 12.03 16.72 17.20
CA CYS A 429 10.75 17.31 17.63
C CYS A 429 10.30 16.65 18.92
N TYR A 430 9.17 17.07 19.42
CA TYR A 430 8.52 16.45 20.57
C TYR A 430 7.17 15.88 20.17
N LEU A 431 6.87 14.67 20.64
CA LEU A 431 5.53 14.15 20.73
C LEU A 431 5.03 14.45 22.15
N TYR A 432 3.83 15.00 22.27
CA TYR A 432 3.19 15.25 23.55
C TYR A 432 1.83 14.58 23.64
N LEU A 433 1.44 14.18 24.86
CA LEU A 433 0.10 13.70 25.19
C LEU A 433 -0.42 14.37 26.45
N HIS A 434 -1.73 14.66 26.44
CA HIS A 434 -2.49 15.13 27.59
C HIS A 434 -3.37 14.00 28.12
N TRP A 435 -3.37 13.87 29.43
CA TRP A 435 -4.05 12.80 30.14
C TRP A 435 -5.06 13.38 31.12
N ARG A 436 -6.23 12.76 31.18
CA ARG A 436 -7.24 12.95 32.24
C ARG A 436 -7.48 11.61 32.92
N PRO A 437 -6.64 11.25 33.90
CA PRO A 437 -6.71 9.95 34.53
C PRO A 437 -8.02 9.78 35.32
N ARG A 438 -8.67 8.66 35.11
CA ARG A 438 -9.86 8.23 35.88
C ARG A 438 -9.50 7.34 37.04
N ARG A 439 -8.38 6.66 36.95
CA ARG A 439 -7.85 5.71 37.94
C ARG A 439 -6.37 5.91 38.17
N LYS A 440 -5.91 5.49 39.34
CA LYS A 440 -4.48 5.45 39.63
C LYS A 440 -3.83 4.35 38.83
N GLY A 441 -2.76 4.67 38.07
CA GLY A 441 -2.02 3.72 37.26
C GLY A 441 -0.52 4.02 37.23
N LYS A 442 0.28 2.96 37.08
CA LYS A 442 1.72 3.06 36.82
C LYS A 442 2.03 2.28 35.55
N TYR A 443 2.69 2.93 34.60
CA TYR A 443 2.96 2.38 33.28
C TYR A 443 4.42 2.60 32.91
N LEU A 444 4.93 1.75 32.03
CA LEU A 444 6.14 2.01 31.25
C LEU A 444 5.70 2.62 29.92
N ALA A 445 6.02 3.89 29.70
CA ALA A 445 5.59 4.63 28.53
C ALA A 445 6.78 4.91 27.61
N GLY A 446 6.62 4.71 26.31
CA GLY A 446 7.66 4.95 25.30
C GLY A 446 7.08 5.12 23.91
N LEU A 447 7.95 5.38 22.94
CA LEU A 447 7.58 5.49 21.53
C LEU A 447 8.19 4.35 20.72
N ARG A 448 7.47 3.89 19.71
CA ARG A 448 7.96 3.06 18.62
C ARG A 448 7.73 3.76 17.29
N PHE A 449 8.73 3.75 16.43
CA PHE A 449 8.70 4.39 15.13
C PHE A 449 8.66 3.33 14.03
N PHE A 450 7.88 3.60 13.00
CA PHE A 450 7.72 2.69 11.87
C PHE A 450 7.75 3.48 10.55
N ASP A 451 8.33 2.88 9.54
CA ASP A 451 8.13 3.36 8.16
C ASP A 451 6.72 2.99 7.64
N LEU A 452 6.40 3.41 6.41
CA LEU A 452 5.11 3.10 5.81
C LEU A 452 4.93 1.60 5.50
N ASP A 453 6.00 0.83 5.45
CA ASP A 453 5.95 -0.63 5.26
C ASP A 453 5.79 -1.39 6.59
N ASN A 454 5.50 -0.65 7.68
CA ASN A 454 5.35 -1.18 9.05
C ASN A 454 6.64 -1.77 9.66
N ARG A 455 7.80 -1.36 9.15
CA ARG A 455 9.06 -1.77 9.76
C ARG A 455 9.40 -0.85 10.91
N ALA A 456 9.82 -1.44 12.01
CA ALA A 456 10.32 -0.68 13.15
C ALA A 456 11.66 -0.01 12.75
N VAL A 457 11.70 1.33 12.77
CA VAL A 457 12.89 2.13 12.46
C VAL A 457 13.54 2.69 13.71
N GLY A 458 12.88 2.58 14.87
CA GLY A 458 13.43 3.03 16.14
C GLY A 458 12.45 2.97 17.30
N SER A 459 12.95 3.25 18.49
CA SER A 459 12.15 3.37 19.71
C SER A 459 12.85 4.26 20.73
N THR A 460 12.09 4.79 21.69
CA THR A 460 12.65 5.46 22.86
C THR A 460 12.80 4.47 24.03
N LYS A 461 13.72 4.77 24.94
CA LYS A 461 13.77 4.05 26.22
C LYS A 461 12.46 4.29 26.97
N PRO A 462 11.79 3.24 27.47
CA PRO A 462 10.58 3.40 28.26
C PRO A 462 10.85 4.18 29.56
N VAL A 463 9.93 5.08 29.90
CA VAL A 463 9.96 5.87 31.13
C VAL A 463 8.78 5.55 32.01
N LYS A 464 8.93 5.66 33.32
CA LYS A 464 7.84 5.46 34.28
C LYS A 464 6.84 6.60 34.18
N LEU A 465 5.59 6.27 33.84
CA LEU A 465 4.45 7.18 33.82
C LEU A 465 3.49 6.81 34.97
N SER A 466 3.31 7.72 35.91
CA SER A 466 2.31 7.54 36.99
C SER A 466 1.14 8.47 36.72
N LEU A 467 -0.06 7.92 36.68
CA LEU A 467 -1.32 8.65 36.52
C LEU A 467 -2.07 8.59 37.85
N ALA A 468 -2.68 9.71 38.23
CA ALA A 468 -3.51 9.80 39.44
C ALA A 468 -4.87 10.41 39.05
N PRO A 469 -5.99 9.96 39.64
CA PRO A 469 -7.30 10.49 39.31
C PRO A 469 -7.36 11.98 39.62
N ASP A 470 -8.23 12.68 38.87
CA ASP A 470 -8.55 14.09 39.02
C ASP A 470 -7.39 15.08 38.82
N GLN A 471 -6.26 14.60 38.36
CA GLN A 471 -5.10 15.43 38.01
C GLN A 471 -4.86 15.37 36.50
N LEU A 472 -5.07 16.50 35.81
CA LEU A 472 -4.60 16.64 34.43
C LEU A 472 -3.09 16.48 34.42
N LYS A 473 -2.60 15.67 33.47
CA LYS A 473 -1.18 15.45 33.29
C LYS A 473 -0.80 15.60 31.84
N SER A 474 0.41 16.09 31.62
CA SER A 474 1.03 16.07 30.30
C SER A 474 2.33 15.27 30.32
N SER A 475 2.63 14.62 29.24
CA SER A 475 3.89 13.95 29.00
C SER A 475 4.40 14.26 27.61
N SER A 476 5.71 14.30 27.46
CA SER A 476 6.35 14.51 26.16
C SER A 476 7.56 13.60 26.00
N TRP A 477 7.85 13.26 24.76
CA TRP A 477 9.01 12.48 24.35
C TRP A 477 9.73 13.20 23.23
N LYS A 478 11.04 13.31 23.36
CA LYS A 478 11.89 13.85 22.29
C LYS A 478 12.07 12.76 21.22
N ILE A 479 11.82 13.12 19.97
CA ILE A 479 12.06 12.30 18.79
C ILE A 479 13.25 12.87 18.08
N ASN A 480 14.37 12.12 18.04
CA ASN A 480 15.55 12.50 17.27
C ASN A 480 15.42 11.87 15.87
N PHE A 481 15.36 12.70 14.84
CA PHE A 481 15.18 12.26 13.45
C PHE A 481 16.31 12.73 12.51
N GLY A 482 17.32 13.44 12.99
CA GLY A 482 18.43 13.93 12.17
C GLY A 482 19.17 12.84 11.38
N GLN A 483 19.12 11.58 11.85
CA GLN A 483 19.67 10.42 11.14
C GLN A 483 18.64 9.61 10.37
N MET A 484 17.34 9.98 10.44
CA MET A 484 16.29 9.30 9.68
C MET A 484 16.32 9.78 8.23
N PRO A 485 16.18 8.88 7.24
CA PRO A 485 15.99 9.30 5.85
C PRO A 485 14.75 10.21 5.70
N PRO A 486 14.73 11.13 4.73
CA PRO A 486 13.52 11.83 4.37
C PRO A 486 12.39 10.86 4.05
N GLY A 487 11.20 11.16 4.53
CA GLY A 487 10.05 10.29 4.36
C GLY A 487 8.97 10.47 5.41
N LEU A 488 7.94 9.66 5.30
CA LEU A 488 6.79 9.67 6.20
C LEU A 488 6.88 8.51 7.20
N TYR A 489 6.71 8.82 8.46
CA TYR A 489 6.85 7.89 9.57
C TYR A 489 5.60 7.84 10.43
N ARG A 490 5.29 6.65 10.93
CA ARG A 490 4.31 6.42 11.98
C ARG A 490 4.99 6.35 13.33
N VAL A 491 4.41 6.97 14.34
CA VAL A 491 4.82 6.83 15.73
C VAL A 491 3.66 6.34 16.59
N ASP A 492 3.91 5.27 17.32
CA ASP A 492 2.98 4.68 18.28
C ASP A 492 3.48 4.99 19.69
N VAL A 493 2.59 5.55 20.53
CA VAL A 493 2.83 5.67 21.98
C VAL A 493 2.43 4.36 22.64
N MET A 494 3.39 3.76 23.33
CA MET A 494 3.25 2.47 23.99
C MET A 494 3.08 2.67 25.48
N LEU A 495 2.10 1.99 26.08
CA LEU A 495 2.00 1.77 27.51
C LEU A 495 2.10 0.26 27.81
N ASN A 496 3.11 -0.15 28.57
CA ASN A 496 3.38 -1.57 28.86
C ASN A 496 3.33 -2.43 27.58
N ASP A 497 4.05 -1.99 26.53
CA ASP A 497 4.10 -2.62 25.21
C ASP A 497 2.79 -2.63 24.38
N THR A 498 1.74 -1.98 24.87
CA THR A 498 0.46 -1.84 24.15
C THR A 498 0.38 -0.48 23.47
N PRO A 499 0.06 -0.39 22.16
CA PRO A 499 -0.10 0.89 21.46
C PRO A 499 -1.42 1.56 21.89
N VAL A 500 -1.30 2.73 22.52
CA VAL A 500 -2.45 3.47 23.07
C VAL A 500 -2.77 4.74 22.30
N TRP A 501 -1.82 5.27 21.56
CA TRP A 501 -2.01 6.45 20.73
C TRP A 501 -1.08 6.40 19.53
N ARG A 502 -1.46 7.04 18.43
CA ARG A 502 -0.75 6.98 17.15
C ARG A 502 -0.84 8.30 16.41
N THR A 503 0.25 8.69 15.76
CA THR A 503 0.27 9.78 14.79
C THR A 503 1.30 9.53 13.69
N PHE A 504 1.40 10.47 12.75
CA PHE A 504 2.37 10.45 11.65
C PHE A 504 3.15 11.75 11.60
N PHE A 505 4.39 11.68 11.13
CA PHE A 505 5.20 12.86 10.85
C PHE A 505 6.05 12.64 9.60
N ARG A 506 6.38 13.73 8.93
CA ARG A 506 7.24 13.73 7.76
C ARG A 506 8.58 14.37 8.10
N VAL A 507 9.66 13.73 7.66
CA VAL A 507 11.01 14.31 7.63
C VAL A 507 11.27 14.74 6.20
N VAL A 508 11.62 16.01 6.00
CA VAL A 508 12.03 16.59 4.72
C VAL A 508 13.50 16.99 4.77
N GLU A 509 14.14 17.17 3.61
CA GLU A 509 15.55 17.64 3.54
C GLU A 509 15.77 19.00 4.19
#